data_57a59c6cac557d12284f485227bb7b32
#
_entry.id   57a59c6cac557d12284f485227bb7b32
#
_cell.length_a   1.000
_cell.length_b   1.000
_cell.length_c   1.000
_cell.angle_alpha   90.00
_cell.angle_beta   90.00
_cell.angle_gamma   90.00
#
_symmetry.space_group_name_H-M   'P 1'
#
loop_
_entity.id
_entity.type
_entity.pdbx_description
1 polymer ?
#
loop_
_entity_poly.entity_id
_entity_poly.type
_entity_poly.pdbx_seq_one_letter_code
_entity_poly.pdbx_strand_id
1 'polypeptide(L)'
;MNFLKKANINHDKKNKSHIPFRLNFLFFVVFILFAALIVQLAYLQIVFGPRFESEAQSGDTRTETKNVQRGMIYDSTGKILVANNTSRAITYTKPLMISSSDMFKIANNLIKYVEIEPSELSDSNKEDYYLANPKHEKFVKSQIKDANKITDSSKLYHMEQDYVKKHKLGTKLTDSQNRAATVYAKMNGAYALSTVYIKTKDVTDNEMAVVGENLSELPGIKIGTSWTRSYPNGDSVKSVIGTVTTEKQGLPSDMINTLLAEGYSRNDSVGSSYVESQYENVLKGTKEVINVETRNNKIVKEIKQYGGKAGDNVELTINSDFQNKVQKIMNDCVKSIVGGNPYSPGGYAVVMNPNTGGIYALAGVSRNVKTGKITDNALGAINQTYVMGSVVKGAMVLGALKSGVITPSNNTLTDEPIKLKGTATKSSWFNKTGGANMSLTASDALEVSSNSYMMKLAMMEGGFNYVPGSALSLSNSIFDKLRSNFKQFGLGIKTGIDIPGEAKGFEGPANQAH
;
A
#
# COMPACT_ATOMS: atom_id res chain seq x y z
N MET A 1 128.17 -0.55 28.32
CA MET A 1 128.72 -1.92 28.45
C MET A 1 127.52 -2.87 28.74
N ASN A 2 127.16 -3.68 27.83
CA ASN A 2 126.59 -5.03 27.94
C ASN A 2 125.38 -5.24 28.91
N PHE A 3 124.39 -5.94 28.64
CA PHE A 3 124.12 -7.15 27.82
C PHE A 3 122.63 -7.32 27.47
N LEU A 4 122.39 -7.75 26.27
CA LEU A 4 121.14 -8.26 25.76
C LEU A 4 120.65 -9.51 26.50
N LYS A 5 119.28 -9.63 26.69
CA LYS A 5 118.64 -10.91 26.73
C LYS A 5 117.30 -10.82 25.97
N LYS A 6 117.18 -11.53 24.85
CA LYS A 6 115.95 -11.83 24.10
C LYS A 6 115.05 -12.64 24.98
N ALA A 7 113.76 -12.24 25.07
CA ALA A 7 112.66 -13.06 25.57
C ALA A 7 111.75 -13.40 24.40
N ASN A 8 111.58 -14.70 24.13
CA ASN A 8 110.65 -15.26 23.19
C ASN A 8 109.27 -14.98 23.65
N ILE A 9 108.44 -14.31 22.84
CA ILE A 9 107.03 -14.14 23.08
C ILE A 9 106.30 -15.14 22.20
N ASN A 10 105.69 -16.13 22.83
CA ASN A 10 104.77 -17.06 22.22
C ASN A 10 103.50 -16.30 21.73
N HIS A 11 103.18 -16.42 20.47
CA HIS A 11 101.93 -15.97 19.89
C HIS A 11 100.77 -16.94 20.28
N ASP A 12 99.98 -16.57 21.30
CA ASP A 12 98.70 -17.19 21.55
C ASP A 12 97.72 -16.80 20.44
N LYS A 13 97.27 -17.77 19.70
CA LYS A 13 96.12 -17.64 18.75
C LYS A 13 94.88 -17.33 19.53
N LYS A 14 94.43 -16.04 19.60
CA LYS A 14 93.09 -15.69 20.06
C LYS A 14 92.04 -16.30 19.13
N ASN A 15 91.33 -17.27 19.63
CA ASN A 15 90.06 -17.76 18.99
C ASN A 15 89.10 -16.56 18.99
N LYS A 16 88.81 -16.02 17.80
CA LYS A 16 87.77 -14.99 17.60
C LYS A 16 86.38 -15.68 17.84
N SER A 17 85.76 -15.33 18.97
CA SER A 17 84.37 -15.72 19.29
C SER A 17 83.46 -15.16 18.24
N HIS A 18 82.67 -16.02 17.59
CA HIS A 18 81.64 -15.64 16.64
C HIS A 18 80.31 -15.14 17.32
N ILE A 19 80.28 -15.06 18.63
CA ILE A 19 79.18 -14.60 19.45
C ILE A 19 78.70 -13.17 19.11
N PRO A 20 79.60 -12.16 18.98
CA PRO A 20 79.15 -10.82 18.61
C PRO A 20 78.59 -10.72 17.22
N PHE A 21 79.02 -11.53 16.25
CA PHE A 21 78.46 -11.51 14.92
C PHE A 21 77.05 -12.11 14.91
N ARG A 22 76.80 -13.19 15.62
CA ARG A 22 75.44 -13.84 15.72
C ARG A 22 74.49 -12.90 16.48
N LEU A 23 74.93 -12.21 17.48
CA LEU A 23 74.13 -11.26 18.22
C LEU A 23 73.76 -10.03 17.36
N ASN A 24 74.75 -9.46 16.65
CA ASN A 24 74.46 -8.36 15.71
C ASN A 24 73.57 -8.76 14.54
N PHE A 25 73.68 -9.98 14.03
CA PHE A 25 72.77 -10.53 13.00
C PHE A 25 71.35 -10.66 13.55
N LEU A 26 71.18 -11.14 14.77
CA LEU A 26 69.89 -11.22 15.42
C LEU A 26 69.25 -9.82 15.60
N PHE A 27 70.04 -8.85 16.09
CA PHE A 27 69.58 -7.47 16.19
C PHE A 27 69.23 -6.87 14.83
N PHE A 28 69.93 -7.17 13.77
CA PHE A 28 69.66 -6.71 12.42
C PHE A 28 68.34 -7.30 11.89
N VAL A 29 68.09 -8.59 12.13
CA VAL A 29 66.83 -9.24 11.76
C VAL A 29 65.65 -8.64 12.53
N VAL A 30 65.78 -8.43 13.84
CA VAL A 30 64.76 -7.77 14.66
C VAL A 30 64.50 -6.34 14.19
N PHE A 31 65.57 -5.59 13.85
CA PHE A 31 65.43 -4.24 13.29
C PHE A 31 64.67 -4.22 11.97
N ILE A 32 64.97 -5.16 11.05
CA ILE A 32 64.23 -5.26 9.78
C ILE A 32 62.78 -5.59 10.03
N LEU A 33 62.45 -6.49 10.95
CA LEU A 33 61.07 -6.82 11.29
C LEU A 33 60.33 -5.61 11.89
N PHE A 34 60.99 -4.85 12.74
CA PHE A 34 60.43 -3.62 13.31
C PHE A 34 60.23 -2.54 12.24
N ALA A 35 61.21 -2.36 11.35
CA ALA A 35 61.09 -1.45 10.22
C ALA A 35 59.92 -1.84 9.29
N ALA A 36 59.75 -3.12 9.00
CA ALA A 36 58.65 -3.63 8.21
C ALA A 36 57.29 -3.36 8.89
N LEU A 37 57.17 -3.54 10.20
CA LEU A 37 55.97 -3.21 10.96
C LEU A 37 55.66 -1.71 10.93
N ILE A 38 56.69 -0.85 11.06
CA ILE A 38 56.52 0.61 10.97
C ILE A 38 56.04 1.02 9.57
N VAL A 39 56.62 0.45 8.52
CA VAL A 39 56.21 0.71 7.13
C VAL A 39 54.78 0.24 6.90
N GLN A 40 54.41 -0.92 7.42
CA GLN A 40 53.04 -1.44 7.32
C GLN A 40 52.06 -0.58 8.09
N LEU A 41 52.42 -0.10 9.29
CA LEU A 41 51.58 0.80 10.07
C LEU A 41 51.40 2.15 9.36
N ALA A 42 52.50 2.70 8.81
CA ALA A 42 52.45 3.94 8.03
C ALA A 42 51.59 3.78 6.76
N TYR A 43 51.70 2.67 6.07
CA TYR A 43 50.84 2.32 4.91
C TYR A 43 49.36 2.27 5.31
N LEU A 44 49.03 1.59 6.40
CA LEU A 44 47.66 1.54 6.91
C LEU A 44 47.12 2.93 7.30
N GLN A 45 47.96 3.76 7.97
CA GLN A 45 47.54 5.09 8.39
C GLN A 45 47.40 6.08 7.23
N ILE A 46 48.33 6.07 6.26
CA ILE A 46 48.35 7.05 5.16
C ILE A 46 47.36 6.64 4.05
N VAL A 47 47.34 5.37 3.66
CA VAL A 47 46.51 4.92 2.53
C VAL A 47 45.06 4.61 2.94
N PHE A 48 44.86 4.00 4.11
CA PHE A 48 43.54 3.63 4.60
C PHE A 48 42.99 4.53 5.71
N GLY A 49 43.81 5.45 6.26
CA GLY A 49 43.42 6.39 7.32
C GLY A 49 42.11 7.14 6.98
N PRO A 50 42.01 7.81 5.82
CA PRO A 50 40.80 8.53 5.42
C PRO A 50 39.57 7.62 5.29
N ARG A 51 39.77 6.36 4.89
CA ARG A 51 38.69 5.36 4.79
C ARG A 51 38.23 4.90 6.17
N PHE A 52 39.16 4.62 7.09
CA PHE A 52 38.79 4.27 8.46
C PHE A 52 38.19 5.46 9.22
N GLU A 53 38.61 6.67 8.95
CA GLU A 53 38.01 7.88 9.49
C GLU A 53 36.61 8.10 8.94
N SER A 54 36.39 7.90 7.64
CA SER A 54 35.09 7.95 7.00
C SER A 54 34.15 6.83 7.51
N GLU A 55 34.65 5.61 7.69
CA GLU A 55 33.86 4.51 8.26
C GLU A 55 33.54 4.74 9.75
N ALA A 56 34.46 5.29 10.53
CA ALA A 56 34.23 5.66 11.91
C ALA A 56 33.23 6.82 12.05
N GLN A 57 33.31 7.81 11.18
CA GLN A 57 32.36 8.93 11.16
C GLN A 57 30.97 8.50 10.63
N SER A 58 30.92 7.66 9.61
CA SER A 58 29.66 7.14 9.07
C SER A 58 28.94 6.19 10.03
N GLY A 59 29.65 5.56 10.94
CA GLY A 59 29.09 4.71 11.99
C GLY A 59 28.35 5.46 13.10
N ASP A 60 28.65 6.74 13.29
CA ASP A 60 28.15 7.52 14.42
C ASP A 60 26.93 8.40 14.10
N THR A 61 26.66 8.68 12.82
CA THR A 61 25.52 9.53 12.44
C THR A 61 24.45 8.72 11.70
N ARG A 62 23.22 8.76 12.20
CA ARG A 62 22.08 8.01 11.68
C ARG A 62 20.90 8.92 11.46
N THR A 63 20.09 8.60 10.45
CA THR A 63 18.89 9.36 10.14
C THR A 63 17.66 8.61 10.67
N GLU A 64 16.95 9.23 11.58
CA GLU A 64 15.65 8.80 12.08
C GLU A 64 14.57 9.63 11.39
N THR A 65 13.46 9.00 10.97
CA THR A 65 12.33 9.70 10.39
C THR A 65 11.11 9.58 11.29
N LYS A 66 10.33 10.69 11.43
CA LYS A 66 9.05 10.67 12.12
C LYS A 66 7.93 11.01 11.15
N ASN A 67 6.83 10.29 11.28
CA ASN A 67 5.64 10.54 10.48
C ASN A 67 4.99 11.87 10.88
N VAL A 68 4.45 12.56 9.90
CA VAL A 68 3.68 13.80 10.06
C VAL A 68 2.19 13.54 9.85
N GLN A 69 1.37 14.50 10.21
CA GLN A 69 -0.08 14.42 10.04
C GLN A 69 -0.42 14.39 8.54
N ARG A 70 -1.29 13.46 8.15
CA ARG A 70 -1.82 13.35 6.80
C ARG A 70 -2.81 14.47 6.49
N GLY A 71 -2.86 14.97 5.26
CA GLY A 71 -3.83 15.96 4.82
C GLY A 71 -5.27 15.53 5.05
N MET A 72 -6.17 16.48 5.26
CA MET A 72 -7.60 16.25 5.41
C MET A 72 -8.30 16.26 4.06
N ILE A 73 -9.51 15.68 3.99
CA ILE A 73 -10.34 15.72 2.79
C ILE A 73 -11.62 16.47 3.12
N TYR A 74 -11.94 17.47 2.29
CA TYR A 74 -13.09 18.34 2.41
C TYR A 74 -14.09 18.12 1.28
N ASP A 75 -15.33 18.46 1.51
CA ASP A 75 -16.32 18.61 0.45
C ASP A 75 -16.24 20.02 -0.19
N SER A 76 -17.03 20.24 -1.25
CA SER A 76 -17.07 21.51 -1.99
C SER A 76 -17.57 22.72 -1.20
N THR A 77 -18.05 22.53 0.03
CA THR A 77 -18.48 23.60 0.95
C THR A 77 -17.47 23.86 2.06
N GLY A 78 -16.34 23.13 2.07
CA GLY A 78 -15.34 23.20 3.13
C GLY A 78 -15.67 22.34 4.36
N LYS A 79 -16.69 21.48 4.26
CA LYS A 79 -17.06 20.56 5.34
C LYS A 79 -16.12 19.37 5.36
N ILE A 80 -15.62 18.99 6.53
CA ILE A 80 -14.64 17.90 6.67
C ILE A 80 -15.30 16.55 6.40
N LEU A 81 -14.85 15.85 5.37
CA LEU A 81 -15.22 14.47 5.08
C LEU A 81 -14.30 13.48 5.79
N VAL A 82 -12.99 13.75 5.77
CA VAL A 82 -11.98 12.94 6.44
C VAL A 82 -11.07 13.82 7.25
N ALA A 83 -11.01 13.53 8.54
CA ALA A 83 -10.13 14.18 9.50
C ALA A 83 -9.10 13.20 10.06
N ASN A 84 -8.18 13.74 10.87
CA ASN A 84 -7.28 12.96 11.68
C ASN A 84 -7.65 13.13 13.15
N ASN A 85 -8.00 12.04 13.80
CA ASN A 85 -8.13 12.03 15.25
C ASN A 85 -6.75 11.84 15.85
N THR A 86 -6.28 12.86 16.54
CA THR A 86 -5.00 12.80 17.25
C THR A 86 -5.22 12.15 18.61
N SER A 87 -4.41 11.17 18.94
CA SER A 87 -4.37 10.52 20.26
C SER A 87 -2.94 10.47 20.78
N ARG A 88 -2.80 10.41 22.10
CA ARG A 88 -1.50 10.15 22.73
C ARG A 88 -1.02 8.76 22.34
N ALA A 89 0.28 8.61 22.22
CA ALA A 89 0.87 7.33 21.84
C ALA A 89 2.18 7.06 22.60
N ILE A 90 2.41 5.79 22.85
CA ILE A 90 3.71 5.28 23.28
C ILE A 90 4.29 4.57 22.07
N THR A 91 5.47 5.01 21.65
CA THR A 91 6.14 4.53 20.45
C THR A 91 7.46 3.84 20.78
N TYR A 92 7.95 3.05 19.86
CA TYR A 92 9.27 2.46 19.93
C TYR A 92 10.01 2.66 18.62
N THR A 93 11.18 3.27 18.69
CA THR A 93 12.12 3.38 17.57
C THR A 93 13.19 2.31 17.73
N LYS A 94 13.23 1.33 16.82
CA LYS A 94 14.17 0.20 16.93
C LYS A 94 15.60 0.64 16.68
N PRO A 95 16.52 0.51 17.64
CA PRO A 95 17.93 0.77 17.41
C PRO A 95 18.52 -0.18 16.36
N LEU A 96 19.63 0.21 15.72
CA LEU A 96 20.28 -0.60 14.67
C LEU A 96 20.81 -1.93 15.18
N MET A 97 21.35 -1.93 16.39
CA MET A 97 21.91 -3.12 17.03
C MET A 97 21.29 -3.28 18.42
N ILE A 98 20.12 -3.87 18.46
CA ILE A 98 19.49 -4.27 19.70
C ILE A 98 19.35 -5.78 19.73
N SER A 99 19.73 -6.41 20.84
CA SER A 99 19.56 -7.86 21.00
C SER A 99 18.10 -8.21 21.32
N SER A 100 17.68 -9.44 20.96
CA SER A 100 16.37 -9.98 21.35
C SER A 100 16.20 -9.97 22.87
N SER A 101 17.27 -10.24 23.61
CA SER A 101 17.31 -10.19 25.08
C SER A 101 17.05 -8.78 25.63
N ASP A 102 17.59 -7.73 25.00
CA ASP A 102 17.35 -6.36 25.47
C ASP A 102 15.93 -5.93 25.13
N MET A 103 15.41 -6.27 23.94
CA MET A 103 13.99 -6.06 23.60
C MET A 103 13.06 -6.77 24.58
N PHE A 104 13.40 -8.01 24.98
CA PHE A 104 12.66 -8.73 26.01
C PHE A 104 12.63 -7.99 27.35
N LYS A 105 13.78 -7.44 27.81
CA LYS A 105 13.86 -6.64 29.04
C LYS A 105 13.00 -5.38 28.94
N ILE A 106 13.12 -4.63 27.83
CA ILE A 106 12.33 -3.41 27.59
C ILE A 106 10.83 -3.72 27.62
N ALA A 107 10.40 -4.77 26.92
CA ALA A 107 9.00 -5.17 26.87
C ALA A 107 8.45 -5.52 28.27
N ASN A 108 9.21 -6.28 29.06
CA ASN A 108 8.82 -6.65 30.42
C ASN A 108 8.89 -5.47 31.41
N ASN A 109 9.74 -4.49 31.19
CA ASN A 109 9.77 -3.26 31.98
C ASN A 109 8.59 -2.35 31.62
N LEU A 110 8.30 -2.16 30.34
CA LEU A 110 7.24 -1.27 29.88
C LEU A 110 5.87 -1.65 30.44
N ILE A 111 5.54 -2.93 30.51
CA ILE A 111 4.24 -3.39 31.04
C ILE A 111 4.05 -3.13 32.56
N LYS A 112 5.10 -2.74 33.27
CA LYS A 112 4.99 -2.29 34.67
C LYS A 112 4.44 -0.87 34.77
N TYR A 113 4.64 -0.06 33.75
CA TYR A 113 4.29 1.36 33.69
C TYR A 113 3.07 1.63 32.84
N VAL A 114 2.75 0.73 31.89
CA VAL A 114 1.71 0.92 30.87
C VAL A 114 0.81 -0.31 30.84
N GLU A 115 -0.49 -0.06 30.88
CA GLU A 115 -1.48 -1.10 30.68
C GLU A 115 -1.54 -1.47 29.18
N ILE A 116 -1.19 -2.68 28.85
CA ILE A 116 -1.20 -3.21 27.47
C ILE A 116 -2.30 -4.26 27.34
N GLU A 117 -3.21 -4.07 26.40
CA GLU A 117 -4.16 -5.10 26.02
C GLU A 117 -3.43 -6.24 25.29
N PRO A 118 -3.60 -7.50 25.72
CA PRO A 118 -3.04 -8.65 25.01
C PRO A 118 -3.60 -8.74 23.60
N SER A 119 -2.75 -8.95 22.61
CA SER A 119 -3.17 -9.26 21.24
C SER A 119 -3.13 -10.77 20.98
N GLU A 120 -3.90 -11.22 19.99
CA GLU A 120 -3.73 -12.58 19.47
C GLU A 120 -2.35 -12.69 18.82
N LEU A 121 -1.47 -13.44 19.45
CA LEU A 121 -0.12 -13.70 18.95
C LEU A 121 -0.09 -15.03 18.20
N SER A 122 0.60 -15.03 17.06
CA SER A 122 0.96 -16.28 16.38
C SER A 122 1.88 -17.13 17.27
N ASP A 123 1.90 -18.43 17.03
CA ASP A 123 2.79 -19.32 17.76
C ASP A 123 4.26 -18.92 17.57
N SER A 124 4.65 -18.50 16.37
CA SER A 124 6.00 -17.96 16.10
C SER A 124 6.35 -16.74 16.98
N ASN A 125 5.43 -15.79 17.16
CA ASN A 125 5.68 -14.62 18.03
C ASN A 125 5.86 -15.02 19.51
N LYS A 126 5.14 -16.05 19.96
CA LYS A 126 5.28 -16.59 21.32
C LYS A 126 6.60 -17.34 21.50
N GLU A 127 7.01 -18.09 20.48
CA GLU A 127 8.28 -18.83 20.43
C GLU A 127 9.47 -17.84 20.42
N ASP A 128 9.39 -16.76 19.61
CA ASP A 128 10.41 -15.71 19.57
C ASP A 128 10.53 -14.99 20.93
N TYR A 129 9.40 -14.66 21.57
CA TYR A 129 9.41 -14.09 22.91
C TYR A 129 10.00 -15.05 23.95
N TYR A 130 9.71 -16.34 23.84
CA TYR A 130 10.27 -17.37 24.73
C TYR A 130 11.80 -17.45 24.59
N LEU A 131 12.29 -17.48 23.36
CA LEU A 131 13.74 -17.51 23.06
C LEU A 131 14.46 -16.22 23.43
N ALA A 132 13.77 -15.08 23.41
CA ALA A 132 14.35 -13.79 23.78
C ALA A 132 14.70 -13.71 25.29
N ASN A 133 14.16 -14.60 26.13
CA ASN A 133 14.57 -14.72 27.53
C ASN A 133 15.94 -15.42 27.62
N PRO A 134 16.99 -14.76 28.15
CA PRO A 134 18.34 -15.35 28.22
C PRO A 134 18.44 -16.69 28.93
N LYS A 135 17.55 -16.92 29.91
CA LYS A 135 17.53 -18.21 30.65
C LYS A 135 17.00 -19.34 29.76
N HIS A 136 15.96 -19.04 28.96
CA HIS A 136 15.36 -20.03 28.05
C HIS A 136 16.27 -20.28 26.86
N GLU A 137 16.86 -19.24 26.27
CA GLU A 137 17.85 -19.36 25.21
C GLU A 137 19.02 -20.26 25.62
N LYS A 138 19.59 -20.03 26.81
CA LYS A 138 20.67 -20.85 27.34
C LYS A 138 20.23 -22.31 27.53
N PHE A 139 19.01 -22.53 28.02
CA PHE A 139 18.43 -23.88 28.15
C PHE A 139 18.31 -24.56 26.78
N VAL A 140 17.69 -23.90 25.79
CA VAL A 140 17.51 -24.45 24.45
C VAL A 140 18.85 -24.75 23.79
N LYS A 141 19.82 -23.84 23.87
CA LYS A 141 21.18 -24.07 23.36
C LYS A 141 21.85 -25.30 23.97
N SER A 142 21.64 -25.57 25.27
CA SER A 142 22.19 -26.76 25.92
C SER A 142 21.59 -28.07 25.39
N GLN A 143 20.41 -28.04 24.78
CA GLN A 143 19.74 -29.20 24.20
C GLN A 143 20.12 -29.47 22.73
N ILE A 144 20.80 -28.53 22.08
CA ILE A 144 21.23 -28.65 20.68
C ILE A 144 22.63 -29.23 20.64
N LYS A 145 22.78 -30.38 19.97
CA LYS A 145 24.06 -31.05 19.80
C LYS A 145 25.06 -30.16 19.07
N ASP A 146 26.24 -30.01 19.64
CA ASP A 146 27.35 -29.22 19.09
C ASP A 146 27.01 -27.72 18.84
N ALA A 147 26.06 -27.14 19.58
CA ALA A 147 25.66 -25.74 19.44
C ALA A 147 26.87 -24.76 19.48
N ASN A 148 27.86 -25.04 20.32
CA ASN A 148 29.08 -24.22 20.48
C ASN A 148 30.03 -24.28 19.26
N LYS A 149 29.83 -25.24 18.33
CA LYS A 149 30.63 -25.35 17.11
C LYS A 149 30.00 -24.64 15.92
N ILE A 150 28.75 -24.19 16.05
CA ILE A 150 28.01 -23.51 15.00
C ILE A 150 28.40 -22.03 15.03
N THR A 151 29.17 -21.59 14.05
CA THR A 151 29.60 -20.20 13.89
C THR A 151 28.56 -19.30 13.22
N ASP A 152 27.65 -19.89 12.46
CA ASP A 152 26.53 -19.20 11.82
C ASP A 152 25.39 -18.99 12.81
N SER A 153 25.23 -17.75 13.29
CA SER A 153 24.21 -17.36 14.25
C SER A 153 22.77 -17.55 13.71
N SER A 154 22.58 -17.37 12.40
CA SER A 154 21.27 -17.55 11.75
C SER A 154 20.86 -19.02 11.77
N LYS A 155 21.78 -19.89 11.44
CA LYS A 155 21.58 -21.34 11.46
C LYS A 155 21.30 -21.84 12.88
N LEU A 156 22.06 -21.35 13.87
CA LEU A 156 21.83 -21.69 15.27
C LEU A 156 20.44 -21.26 15.72
N TYR A 157 20.04 -20.04 15.41
CA TYR A 157 18.71 -19.51 15.75
C TYR A 157 17.57 -20.34 15.13
N HIS A 158 17.69 -20.76 13.89
CA HIS A 158 16.70 -21.65 13.28
C HIS A 158 16.60 -23.00 14.00
N MET A 159 17.73 -23.56 14.43
CA MET A 159 17.72 -24.81 15.21
C MET A 159 17.09 -24.62 16.59
N GLU A 160 17.27 -23.47 17.21
CA GLU A 160 16.60 -23.10 18.45
C GLU A 160 15.08 -22.98 18.27
N GLN A 161 14.63 -22.31 17.20
CA GLN A 161 13.21 -22.21 16.85
C GLN A 161 12.59 -23.59 16.59
N ASP A 162 13.27 -24.44 15.83
CA ASP A 162 12.81 -25.81 15.55
C ASP A 162 12.68 -26.65 16.84
N TYR A 163 13.63 -26.51 17.77
CA TYR A 163 13.57 -27.17 19.06
C TYR A 163 12.37 -26.68 19.88
N VAL A 164 12.17 -25.37 19.99
CA VAL A 164 11.05 -24.74 20.73
C VAL A 164 9.71 -25.19 20.15
N LYS A 165 9.57 -25.15 18.83
CA LYS A 165 8.38 -25.57 18.09
C LYS A 165 8.07 -27.06 18.31
N LYS A 166 9.08 -27.91 18.16
CA LYS A 166 8.94 -29.38 18.35
C LYS A 166 8.46 -29.72 19.75
N HIS A 167 8.94 -29.02 20.79
CA HIS A 167 8.60 -29.27 22.16
C HIS A 167 7.46 -28.38 22.68
N LYS A 168 6.83 -27.56 21.79
CA LYS A 168 5.72 -26.64 22.14
C LYS A 168 6.06 -25.72 23.33
N LEU A 169 7.31 -25.27 23.42
CA LEU A 169 7.75 -24.35 24.47
C LEU A 169 7.21 -22.95 24.20
N GLY A 170 6.91 -22.19 25.24
CA GLY A 170 6.41 -20.81 25.12
C GLY A 170 4.97 -20.66 24.64
N THR A 171 4.25 -21.74 24.36
CA THR A 171 2.86 -21.67 23.84
C THR A 171 1.85 -21.23 24.92
N LYS A 172 2.12 -21.51 26.18
CA LYS A 172 1.28 -21.09 27.32
C LYS A 172 1.94 -19.93 28.05
N LEU A 173 1.38 -18.74 27.91
CA LEU A 173 1.84 -17.52 28.55
C LEU A 173 0.84 -17.13 29.66
N THR A 174 1.35 -16.61 30.78
CA THR A 174 0.51 -15.90 31.75
C THR A 174 0.02 -14.57 31.16
N ASP A 175 -0.98 -13.93 31.78
CA ASP A 175 -1.50 -12.64 31.30
C ASP A 175 -0.40 -11.58 31.24
N SER A 176 0.47 -11.50 32.23
CA SER A 176 1.61 -10.59 32.23
C SER A 176 2.59 -10.90 31.09
N GLN A 177 2.91 -12.18 30.89
CA GLN A 177 3.77 -12.59 29.78
C GLN A 177 3.13 -12.33 28.42
N ASN A 178 1.81 -12.49 28.30
CA ASN A 178 1.10 -12.22 27.04
C ASN A 178 1.11 -10.74 26.70
N ARG A 179 0.94 -9.86 27.70
CA ARG A 179 1.12 -8.40 27.53
C ARG A 179 2.53 -8.04 27.10
N ALA A 180 3.55 -8.59 27.75
CA ALA A 180 4.95 -8.35 27.39
C ALA A 180 5.29 -8.91 26.01
N ALA A 181 4.80 -10.10 25.67
CA ALA A 181 4.97 -10.71 24.36
C ALA A 181 4.29 -9.89 23.24
N THR A 182 3.15 -9.26 23.53
CA THR A 182 2.49 -8.32 22.60
C THR A 182 3.40 -7.11 22.29
N VAL A 183 4.01 -6.52 23.32
CA VAL A 183 4.99 -5.44 23.15
C VAL A 183 6.21 -5.93 22.38
N TYR A 184 6.78 -7.05 22.79
CA TYR A 184 7.95 -7.66 22.16
C TYR A 184 7.72 -7.94 20.68
N ALA A 185 6.58 -8.52 20.31
CA ALA A 185 6.24 -8.82 18.92
C ALA A 185 6.20 -7.55 18.04
N LYS A 186 5.63 -6.45 18.56
CA LYS A 186 5.65 -5.14 17.87
C LYS A 186 7.06 -4.60 17.71
N MET A 187 7.88 -4.67 18.74
CA MET A 187 9.27 -4.22 18.72
C MET A 187 10.14 -5.06 17.78
N ASN A 188 9.97 -6.39 17.81
CA ASN A 188 10.71 -7.33 16.98
C ASN A 188 10.38 -7.17 15.50
N GLY A 189 9.11 -6.97 15.17
CA GLY A 189 8.63 -6.71 13.81
C GLY A 189 9.01 -5.34 13.23
N ALA A 190 9.50 -4.41 14.05
CA ALA A 190 9.96 -3.11 13.58
C ALA A 190 11.25 -3.24 12.77
N TYR A 191 11.34 -2.48 11.68
CA TYR A 191 12.60 -2.33 10.94
C TYR A 191 13.56 -1.41 11.71
N ALA A 192 14.87 -1.62 11.52
CA ALA A 192 15.89 -0.77 12.14
C ALA A 192 15.63 0.70 11.77
N LEU A 193 15.73 1.58 12.77
CA LEU A 193 15.48 3.03 12.70
C LEU A 193 14.04 3.43 12.33
N SER A 194 13.11 2.48 12.22
CA SER A 194 11.69 2.80 12.08
C SER A 194 11.00 2.90 13.42
N THR A 195 10.00 3.76 13.49
CA THR A 195 9.16 3.94 14.68
C THR A 195 7.87 3.15 14.52
N VAL A 196 7.51 2.36 15.54
CA VAL A 196 6.25 1.61 15.63
C VAL A 196 5.46 2.06 16.85
N TYR A 197 4.14 2.00 16.75
CA TYR A 197 3.24 2.33 17.85
C TYR A 197 3.04 1.13 18.79
N ILE A 198 3.43 1.29 20.03
CA ILE A 198 3.21 0.27 21.07
C ILE A 198 1.77 0.36 21.60
N LYS A 199 1.35 1.57 22.02
CA LYS A 199 -0.01 1.85 22.50
C LYS A 199 -0.50 3.18 21.91
N THR A 200 -1.75 3.18 21.38
CA THR A 200 -2.39 4.37 20.76
C THR A 200 -3.79 4.62 21.28
N LYS A 201 -4.38 3.67 22.00
CA LYS A 201 -5.71 3.79 22.60
C LYS A 201 -5.58 3.95 24.11
N ASP A 202 -6.42 4.80 24.66
CA ASP A 202 -6.57 5.00 26.10
C ASP A 202 -5.25 5.22 26.85
N VAL A 203 -4.32 5.96 26.20
CA VAL A 203 -3.06 6.39 26.82
C VAL A 203 -3.36 7.52 27.77
N THR A 204 -3.16 7.28 29.07
CA THR A 204 -3.45 8.25 30.14
C THR A 204 -2.29 9.22 30.36
N ASP A 205 -2.59 10.39 30.98
CA ASP A 205 -1.55 11.36 31.37
C ASP A 205 -0.56 10.73 32.36
N ASN A 206 -1.05 9.88 33.27
CA ASN A 206 -0.21 9.18 34.23
C ASN A 206 0.76 8.20 33.53
N GLU A 207 0.30 7.41 32.56
CA GLU A 207 1.19 6.53 31.79
C GLU A 207 2.27 7.33 31.04
N MET A 208 1.89 8.46 30.45
CA MET A 208 2.84 9.36 29.78
C MET A 208 3.90 9.89 30.75
N ALA A 209 3.49 10.35 31.94
CA ALA A 209 4.41 10.85 32.95
C ALA A 209 5.35 9.77 33.44
N VAL A 210 4.82 8.61 33.83
CA VAL A 210 5.61 7.50 34.37
C VAL A 210 6.59 6.95 33.31
N VAL A 211 6.18 6.81 32.04
CA VAL A 211 7.08 6.42 30.96
C VAL A 211 8.17 7.48 30.75
N GLY A 212 7.80 8.78 30.79
CA GLY A 212 8.73 9.90 30.66
C GLY A 212 9.82 9.90 31.73
N GLU A 213 9.47 9.58 32.96
CA GLU A 213 10.40 9.49 34.09
C GLU A 213 11.34 8.27 33.98
N ASN A 214 10.92 7.19 33.32
CA ASN A 214 11.65 5.92 33.25
C ASN A 214 12.27 5.62 31.86
N LEU A 215 12.43 6.62 30.97
CA LEU A 215 13.00 6.45 29.63
C LEU A 215 14.43 5.85 29.66
N SER A 216 15.17 6.05 30.74
CA SER A 216 16.51 5.45 30.90
C SER A 216 16.49 3.92 30.98
N GLU A 217 15.41 3.34 31.48
CA GLU A 217 15.18 1.89 31.56
C GLU A 217 14.48 1.32 30.31
N LEU A 218 14.01 2.20 29.43
CA LEU A 218 13.19 1.91 28.26
C LEU A 218 13.85 2.40 26.96
N PRO A 219 15.07 1.95 26.60
CA PRO A 219 15.77 2.40 25.40
C PRO A 219 14.91 2.24 24.14
N GLY A 220 14.79 3.30 23.35
CA GLY A 220 14.00 3.34 22.12
C GLY A 220 12.51 3.64 22.33
N ILE A 221 11.98 3.54 23.55
CA ILE A 221 10.62 3.98 23.85
C ILE A 221 10.57 5.51 23.87
N LYS A 222 9.53 6.08 23.25
CA LYS A 222 9.28 7.52 23.20
C LYS A 222 7.80 7.79 23.42
N ILE A 223 7.52 8.98 23.96
CA ILE A 223 6.18 9.53 24.07
C ILE A 223 5.90 10.32 22.80
N GLY A 224 4.73 10.14 22.23
CA GLY A 224 4.34 10.82 20.99
C GLY A 224 2.84 10.93 20.80
N THR A 225 2.47 11.21 19.57
CA THR A 225 1.09 11.27 19.13
C THR A 225 0.89 10.33 17.95
N SER A 226 -0.28 9.71 17.87
CA SER A 226 -0.72 8.95 16.71
C SER A 226 -1.92 9.64 16.06
N TRP A 227 -2.15 9.32 14.81
CA TRP A 227 -3.31 9.82 14.07
C TRP A 227 -4.05 8.65 13.45
N THR A 228 -5.35 8.67 13.61
CA THR A 228 -6.24 7.73 12.95
C THR A 228 -7.21 8.49 12.07
N ARG A 229 -7.53 7.94 10.90
CA ARG A 229 -8.55 8.53 10.03
C ARG A 229 -9.92 8.44 10.68
N SER A 230 -10.67 9.53 10.63
CA SER A 230 -12.08 9.60 11.04
C SER A 230 -12.90 10.20 9.91
N TYR A 231 -14.18 9.84 9.87
CA TYR A 231 -15.10 10.20 8.78
C TYR A 231 -16.33 10.92 9.34
N PRO A 232 -16.19 12.14 9.89
CA PRO A 232 -17.25 12.83 10.62
C PRO A 232 -18.50 13.11 9.77
N ASN A 233 -18.36 13.28 8.46
CA ASN A 233 -19.45 13.54 7.52
C ASN A 233 -19.37 12.70 6.25
N GLY A 234 -18.62 11.62 6.28
CA GLY A 234 -18.22 10.90 5.05
C GLY A 234 -18.78 9.50 4.87
N ASP A 235 -19.74 9.05 5.69
CA ASP A 235 -20.21 7.66 5.61
C ASP A 235 -20.80 7.28 4.24
N SER A 236 -21.58 8.17 3.62
CA SER A 236 -22.18 7.93 2.29
C SER A 236 -21.16 7.94 1.15
N VAL A 237 -19.98 8.54 1.34
CA VAL A 237 -18.90 8.61 0.34
C VAL A 237 -17.67 7.80 0.73
N LYS A 238 -17.72 7.10 1.87
CA LYS A 238 -16.59 6.34 2.39
C LYS A 238 -16.06 5.30 1.38
N SER A 239 -16.94 4.68 0.61
CA SER A 239 -16.57 3.74 -0.45
C SER A 239 -15.77 4.40 -1.59
N VAL A 240 -16.01 5.70 -1.85
CA VAL A 240 -15.32 6.50 -2.88
C VAL A 240 -14.01 7.06 -2.33
N ILE A 241 -14.01 7.52 -1.08
CA ILE A 241 -12.81 8.03 -0.41
C ILE A 241 -11.75 6.93 -0.27
N GLY A 242 -12.17 5.73 0.11
CA GLY A 242 -11.27 4.62 0.34
C GLY A 242 -10.69 4.60 1.75
N THR A 243 -9.59 3.89 1.90
CA THR A 243 -8.94 3.63 3.19
C THR A 243 -7.43 3.78 3.08
N VAL A 244 -6.80 3.90 4.24
CA VAL A 244 -5.34 3.80 4.40
C VAL A 244 -4.97 2.45 4.98
N THR A 245 -3.77 1.96 4.67
CA THR A 245 -3.25 0.75 5.31
C THR A 245 -2.98 1.01 6.79
N THR A 246 -3.11 -0.02 7.60
CA THR A 246 -2.63 0.03 8.98
C THR A 246 -1.12 -0.18 9.01
N GLU A 247 -0.45 0.28 10.06
CA GLU A 247 0.98 0.06 10.28
C GLU A 247 1.37 -1.43 10.23
N LYS A 248 0.49 -2.31 10.72
CA LYS A 248 0.69 -3.78 10.66
C LYS A 248 0.63 -4.31 9.24
N GLN A 249 -0.23 -3.76 8.39
CA GLN A 249 -0.31 -4.12 6.98
C GLN A 249 0.87 -3.56 6.18
N GLY A 250 1.33 -2.34 6.54
CA GLY A 250 2.42 -1.66 5.86
C GLY A 250 2.11 -1.32 4.41
N LEU A 251 3.15 -1.31 3.59
CA LEU A 251 3.02 -1.00 2.17
C LEU A 251 2.33 -2.15 1.42
N PRO A 252 1.41 -1.85 0.47
CA PRO A 252 0.81 -2.84 -0.42
C PRO A 252 1.87 -3.61 -1.21
N SER A 253 1.73 -4.93 -1.33
CA SER A 253 2.72 -5.81 -1.94
C SER A 253 3.00 -5.50 -3.42
N ASP A 254 2.02 -5.03 -4.15
CA ASP A 254 2.08 -4.63 -5.56
C ASP A 254 2.78 -3.29 -5.78
N MET A 255 2.82 -2.41 -4.77
CA MET A 255 3.43 -1.08 -4.83
C MET A 255 4.71 -0.95 -3.99
N ILE A 256 5.13 -2.01 -3.29
CA ILE A 256 6.20 -1.94 -2.28
C ILE A 256 7.52 -1.37 -2.83
N ASN A 257 7.94 -1.81 -4.01
CA ASN A 257 9.22 -1.37 -4.60
C ASN A 257 9.18 0.12 -5.02
N THR A 258 8.06 0.57 -5.56
CA THR A 258 7.84 1.97 -5.95
C THR A 258 7.84 2.87 -4.73
N LEU A 259 7.07 2.51 -3.70
CA LEU A 259 6.95 3.31 -2.48
C LEU A 259 8.26 3.35 -1.68
N LEU A 260 9.02 2.25 -1.62
CA LEU A 260 10.34 2.24 -1.00
C LEU A 260 11.32 3.18 -1.74
N ALA A 261 11.28 3.22 -3.07
CA ALA A 261 12.08 4.16 -3.87
C ALA A 261 11.69 5.62 -3.63
N GLU A 262 10.42 5.88 -3.27
CA GLU A 262 9.91 7.20 -2.89
C GLU A 262 10.20 7.58 -1.42
N GLY A 263 10.93 6.75 -0.67
CA GLY A 263 11.36 7.02 0.71
C GLY A 263 10.37 6.59 1.79
N TYR A 264 9.40 5.75 1.47
CA TYR A 264 8.55 5.14 2.49
C TYR A 264 9.28 4.02 3.23
N SER A 265 8.90 3.83 4.48
CA SER A 265 9.29 2.66 5.27
C SER A 265 8.26 1.54 5.07
N ARG A 266 8.68 0.28 5.18
CA ARG A 266 7.79 -0.87 4.93
C ARG A 266 6.51 -0.90 5.79
N ASN A 267 6.57 -0.32 6.97
CA ASN A 267 5.48 -0.21 7.94
C ASN A 267 4.73 1.13 7.88
N ASP A 268 4.98 1.97 6.88
CA ASP A 268 4.22 3.20 6.70
C ASP A 268 2.78 2.91 6.31
N SER A 269 1.88 3.75 6.82
CA SER A 269 0.48 3.75 6.43
C SER A 269 0.33 4.61 5.18
N VAL A 270 -0.24 4.03 4.13
CA VAL A 270 -0.45 4.69 2.83
C VAL A 270 -1.89 4.54 2.36
N GLY A 271 -2.35 5.40 1.47
CA GLY A 271 -3.64 5.25 0.82
C GLY A 271 -3.71 3.93 0.05
N SER A 272 -4.64 3.05 0.43
CA SER A 272 -4.77 1.72 -0.16
C SER A 272 -5.81 1.65 -1.27
N SER A 273 -6.71 2.62 -1.36
CA SER A 273 -7.78 2.60 -2.34
C SER A 273 -8.33 4.00 -2.64
N TYR A 274 -8.86 4.16 -3.83
CA TYR A 274 -9.65 5.28 -4.35
C TYR A 274 -9.01 6.66 -4.12
N VAL A 275 -9.73 7.65 -3.55
CA VAL A 275 -9.23 9.01 -3.33
C VAL A 275 -7.99 9.01 -2.44
N GLU A 276 -7.98 8.21 -1.36
CA GLU A 276 -6.81 8.10 -0.48
C GLU A 276 -5.57 7.59 -1.21
N SER A 277 -5.73 6.64 -2.14
CA SER A 277 -4.63 6.12 -2.97
C SER A 277 -4.25 7.08 -4.09
N GLN A 278 -5.25 7.64 -4.79
CA GLN A 278 -5.04 8.54 -5.92
C GLN A 278 -4.27 9.80 -5.51
N TYR A 279 -4.59 10.35 -4.36
CA TYR A 279 -4.00 11.57 -3.83
C TYR A 279 -2.96 11.34 -2.74
N GLU A 280 -2.38 10.12 -2.67
CA GLU A 280 -1.33 9.75 -1.71
C GLU A 280 -0.21 10.79 -1.66
N ASN A 281 0.31 11.20 -2.83
CA ASN A 281 1.43 12.14 -2.91
C ASN A 281 1.10 13.55 -2.36
N VAL A 282 -0.16 13.94 -2.36
CA VAL A 282 -0.64 15.21 -1.79
C VAL A 282 -0.89 15.05 -0.29
N LEU A 283 -1.55 13.97 0.09
CA LEU A 283 -2.02 13.73 1.44
C LEU A 283 -0.92 13.29 2.43
N LYS A 284 0.15 12.63 1.97
CA LYS A 284 1.18 12.03 2.86
C LYS A 284 2.00 13.01 3.68
N GLY A 285 2.22 14.22 3.18
CA GLY A 285 3.17 15.18 3.76
C GLY A 285 4.63 14.74 3.58
N THR A 286 5.53 15.46 4.25
CA THR A 286 6.97 15.18 4.25
C THR A 286 7.42 14.87 5.66
N LYS A 287 8.02 13.71 5.88
CA LYS A 287 8.47 13.24 7.20
C LYS A 287 9.45 14.21 7.85
N GLU A 288 9.42 14.29 9.17
CA GLU A 288 10.48 14.92 9.95
C GLU A 288 11.75 14.06 9.86
N VAL A 289 12.89 14.70 9.66
CA VAL A 289 14.20 14.06 9.53
C VAL A 289 15.09 14.52 10.67
N ILE A 290 15.60 13.58 11.47
CA ILE A 290 16.46 13.81 12.61
C ILE A 290 17.74 13.01 12.41
N ASN A 291 18.90 13.67 12.44
CA ASN A 291 20.18 12.98 12.53
C ASN A 291 20.49 12.68 13.99
N VAL A 292 20.73 11.43 14.27
CA VAL A 292 21.05 10.92 15.59
C VAL A 292 22.53 10.52 15.60
N GLU A 293 23.32 11.21 16.41
CA GLU A 293 24.70 10.81 16.68
C GLU A 293 24.69 9.79 17.83
N THR A 294 25.31 8.64 17.60
CA THR A 294 25.40 7.58 18.61
C THR A 294 26.85 7.30 18.96
N ARG A 295 27.14 7.12 20.25
CA ARG A 295 28.43 6.63 20.74
C ARG A 295 28.18 5.46 21.69
N ASN A 296 28.84 4.34 21.45
CA ASN A 296 28.64 3.11 22.24
C ASN A 296 27.16 2.69 22.32
N ASN A 297 26.44 2.75 21.20
CA ASN A 297 25.01 2.48 21.08
C ASN A 297 24.07 3.37 21.92
N LYS A 298 24.57 4.47 22.49
CA LYS A 298 23.76 5.49 23.18
C LYS A 298 23.65 6.72 22.31
N ILE A 299 22.46 7.30 22.24
CA ILE A 299 22.22 8.58 21.58
C ILE A 299 22.96 9.66 22.37
N VAL A 300 23.90 10.35 21.72
CA VAL A 300 24.69 11.45 22.30
C VAL A 300 24.09 12.80 21.89
N LYS A 301 23.56 12.88 20.66
CA LYS A 301 23.01 14.12 20.12
C LYS A 301 21.94 13.82 19.08
N GLU A 302 20.85 14.57 19.12
CA GLU A 302 19.82 14.60 18.08
C GLU A 302 19.88 15.96 17.38
N ILE A 303 20.03 15.96 16.06
CA ILE A 303 20.05 17.17 15.23
C ILE A 303 18.87 17.09 14.27
N LYS A 304 17.89 17.94 14.50
CA LYS A 304 16.74 18.06 13.59
C LYS A 304 17.20 18.70 12.28
N GLN A 305 17.24 17.92 11.21
CA GLN A 305 17.58 18.40 9.87
C GLN A 305 16.39 19.05 9.17
N TYR A 306 15.23 18.40 9.27
CA TYR A 306 14.01 18.89 8.66
C TYR A 306 12.82 18.63 9.59
N GLY A 307 12.01 19.67 9.82
CA GLY A 307 10.92 19.63 10.79
C GLY A 307 9.66 18.88 10.33
N GLY A 308 9.68 18.36 9.12
CA GLY A 308 8.51 17.78 8.49
C GLY A 308 7.46 18.83 8.06
N LYS A 309 6.59 18.44 7.15
CA LYS A 309 5.42 19.22 6.72
C LYS A 309 4.22 18.29 6.69
N ALA A 310 3.11 18.65 7.35
CA ALA A 310 1.86 17.93 7.23
C ALA A 310 1.42 17.84 5.75
N GLY A 311 0.65 16.80 5.42
CA GLY A 311 0.10 16.64 4.08
C GLY A 311 -0.82 17.81 3.70
N ASP A 312 -0.85 18.13 2.42
CA ASP A 312 -1.77 19.14 1.90
C ASP A 312 -3.19 18.55 1.85
N ASN A 313 -4.19 19.41 2.02
CA ASN A 313 -5.58 18.99 2.03
C ASN A 313 -6.12 18.82 0.61
N VAL A 314 -7.12 17.95 0.46
CA VAL A 314 -7.84 17.74 -0.80
C VAL A 314 -9.28 18.18 -0.64
N GLU A 315 -9.76 19.01 -1.56
CA GLU A 315 -11.16 19.40 -1.66
C GLU A 315 -11.80 18.66 -2.83
N LEU A 316 -12.90 17.95 -2.54
CA LEU A 316 -13.69 17.24 -3.54
C LEU A 316 -14.78 18.15 -4.08
N THR A 317 -15.22 17.91 -5.31
CA THR A 317 -16.39 18.58 -5.89
C THR A 317 -17.72 18.10 -5.30
N ILE A 318 -17.72 17.01 -4.56
CA ILE A 318 -18.89 16.44 -3.87
C ILE A 318 -19.38 17.40 -2.78
N ASN A 319 -20.70 17.64 -2.73
CA ASN A 319 -21.37 18.29 -1.63
C ASN A 319 -21.96 17.22 -0.69
N SER A 320 -21.49 17.12 0.53
CA SER A 320 -21.84 16.02 1.44
C SER A 320 -23.32 15.99 1.84
N ASP A 321 -23.95 17.12 2.01
CA ASP A 321 -25.38 17.18 2.36
C ASP A 321 -26.27 16.78 1.16
N PHE A 322 -25.88 17.20 -0.04
CA PHE A 322 -26.55 16.77 -1.26
C PHE A 322 -26.33 15.28 -1.53
N GLN A 323 -25.10 14.81 -1.37
CA GLN A 323 -24.73 13.39 -1.45
C GLN A 323 -25.61 12.52 -0.55
N ASN A 324 -25.77 12.91 0.72
CA ASN A 324 -26.59 12.16 1.69
C ASN A 324 -28.07 12.10 1.25
N LYS A 325 -28.61 13.18 0.67
CA LYS A 325 -29.97 13.20 0.13
C LYS A 325 -30.12 12.28 -1.08
N VAL A 326 -29.17 12.33 -2.02
CA VAL A 326 -29.17 11.46 -3.20
C VAL A 326 -29.03 9.99 -2.80
N GLN A 327 -28.13 9.68 -1.86
CA GLN A 327 -27.95 8.32 -1.35
C GLN A 327 -29.24 7.78 -0.70
N LYS A 328 -29.92 8.61 0.10
CA LYS A 328 -31.21 8.24 0.69
C LYS A 328 -32.27 7.96 -0.38
N ILE A 329 -32.38 8.82 -1.39
CA ILE A 329 -33.31 8.61 -2.51
C ILE A 329 -33.00 7.28 -3.22
N MET A 330 -31.73 7.00 -3.47
CA MET A 330 -31.32 5.73 -4.10
C MET A 330 -31.70 4.52 -3.26
N ASN A 331 -31.50 4.58 -1.95
CA ASN A 331 -31.91 3.51 -1.03
C ASN A 331 -33.43 3.28 -1.07
N ASP A 332 -34.22 4.35 -1.04
CA ASP A 332 -35.66 4.28 -1.07
C ASP A 332 -36.17 3.77 -2.44
N CYS A 333 -35.60 4.24 -3.55
CA CYS A 333 -35.91 3.75 -4.88
C CYS A 333 -35.63 2.25 -5.05
N VAL A 334 -34.44 1.79 -4.65
CA VAL A 334 -34.08 0.37 -4.79
C VAL A 334 -34.99 -0.51 -3.95
N LYS A 335 -35.34 -0.10 -2.73
CA LYS A 335 -36.29 -0.82 -1.87
C LYS A 335 -37.67 -0.91 -2.50
N SER A 336 -38.17 0.16 -3.14
CA SER A 336 -39.51 0.17 -3.78
C SER A 336 -39.58 -0.73 -5.04
N ILE A 337 -38.46 -0.81 -5.80
CA ILE A 337 -38.39 -1.57 -7.05
C ILE A 337 -38.29 -3.09 -6.80
N VAL A 338 -37.66 -3.50 -5.71
CA VAL A 338 -37.37 -4.91 -5.41
C VAL A 338 -38.62 -5.77 -5.34
N GLY A 339 -39.75 -5.23 -4.89
CA GLY A 339 -41.02 -5.94 -4.85
C GLY A 339 -41.56 -6.33 -6.24
N GLY A 340 -41.33 -5.48 -7.24
CA GLY A 340 -41.74 -5.71 -8.63
C GLY A 340 -40.67 -6.33 -9.53
N ASN A 341 -39.41 -6.26 -9.13
CA ASN A 341 -38.28 -6.82 -9.87
C ASN A 341 -37.28 -7.52 -8.94
N PRO A 342 -37.49 -8.81 -8.63
CA PRO A 342 -36.62 -9.57 -7.75
C PRO A 342 -35.20 -9.77 -8.29
N TYR A 343 -34.97 -9.54 -9.58
CA TYR A 343 -33.66 -9.69 -10.23
C TYR A 343 -32.83 -8.39 -10.25
N SER A 344 -33.38 -7.27 -9.79
CA SER A 344 -32.63 -6.01 -9.74
C SER A 344 -31.39 -6.13 -8.81
N PRO A 345 -30.15 -5.91 -9.32
CA PRO A 345 -28.92 -5.99 -8.53
C PRO A 345 -28.64 -4.70 -7.79
N GLY A 346 -29.44 -3.65 -7.96
CA GLY A 346 -29.25 -2.34 -7.35
C GLY A 346 -29.49 -1.17 -8.31
N GLY A 347 -28.99 -0.01 -7.94
CA GLY A 347 -29.10 1.20 -8.74
C GLY A 347 -28.00 2.22 -8.37
N TYR A 348 -27.64 3.07 -9.33
CA TYR A 348 -26.59 4.05 -9.19
C TYR A 348 -27.02 5.39 -9.78
N ALA A 349 -26.54 6.47 -9.18
CA ALA A 349 -26.80 7.83 -9.64
C ALA A 349 -25.52 8.67 -9.56
N VAL A 350 -25.27 9.42 -10.63
CA VAL A 350 -24.21 10.43 -10.71
C VAL A 350 -24.85 11.77 -11.02
N VAL A 351 -24.59 12.78 -10.19
CA VAL A 351 -25.02 14.15 -10.44
C VAL A 351 -23.78 15.02 -10.64
N MET A 352 -23.66 15.59 -11.84
CA MET A 352 -22.48 16.36 -12.21
C MET A 352 -22.85 17.68 -12.90
N ASN A 353 -21.94 18.62 -12.85
CA ASN A 353 -22.00 19.84 -13.64
C ASN A 353 -21.51 19.57 -15.06
N PRO A 354 -22.35 19.72 -16.10
CA PRO A 354 -21.95 19.41 -17.46
C PRO A 354 -20.90 20.37 -18.05
N ASN A 355 -20.73 21.56 -17.45
CA ASN A 355 -19.78 22.57 -17.94
C ASN A 355 -18.37 22.37 -17.37
N THR A 356 -18.26 21.85 -16.13
CA THR A 356 -16.98 21.71 -15.43
C THR A 356 -16.55 20.24 -15.26
N GLY A 357 -17.47 19.29 -15.41
CA GLY A 357 -17.24 17.89 -15.08
C GLY A 357 -17.27 17.58 -13.57
N GLY A 358 -17.43 18.60 -12.71
CA GLY A 358 -17.45 18.44 -11.27
C GLY A 358 -18.62 17.56 -10.79
N ILE A 359 -18.32 16.52 -10.02
CA ILE A 359 -19.31 15.59 -9.48
C ILE A 359 -19.83 16.13 -8.15
N TYR A 360 -21.14 16.43 -8.08
CA TYR A 360 -21.79 16.93 -6.87
C TYR A 360 -22.27 15.80 -5.96
N ALA A 361 -22.67 14.67 -6.55
CA ALA A 361 -23.03 13.46 -5.81
C ALA A 361 -22.74 12.21 -6.64
N LEU A 362 -22.30 11.16 -5.95
CA LEU A 362 -22.05 9.84 -6.47
C LEU A 362 -22.68 8.83 -5.52
N ALA A 363 -23.88 8.36 -5.82
CA ALA A 363 -24.65 7.49 -4.96
C ALA A 363 -24.87 6.12 -5.58
N GLY A 364 -24.96 5.10 -4.76
CA GLY A 364 -25.18 3.77 -5.25
C GLY A 364 -25.65 2.79 -4.18
N VAL A 365 -26.40 1.81 -4.63
CA VAL A 365 -26.92 0.73 -3.80
C VAL A 365 -26.73 -0.57 -4.55
N SER A 366 -26.07 -1.52 -3.93
CA SER A 366 -25.98 -2.89 -4.42
C SER A 366 -26.91 -3.80 -3.64
N ARG A 367 -27.52 -4.74 -4.33
CA ARG A 367 -28.35 -5.77 -3.73
C ARG A 367 -27.84 -7.16 -4.11
N ASN A 368 -27.63 -7.99 -3.10
CA ASN A 368 -27.40 -9.41 -3.34
C ASN A 368 -28.74 -10.09 -3.70
N VAL A 369 -28.88 -10.49 -4.95
CA VAL A 369 -30.14 -11.06 -5.47
C VAL A 369 -30.54 -12.35 -4.75
N LYS A 370 -29.59 -13.16 -4.25
CA LYS A 370 -29.85 -14.42 -3.55
C LYS A 370 -30.32 -14.21 -2.11
N THR A 371 -29.64 -13.28 -1.38
CA THR A 371 -29.94 -13.06 0.05
C THR A 371 -30.88 -11.88 0.30
N GLY A 372 -31.13 -11.05 -0.71
CA GLY A 372 -31.90 -9.82 -0.59
C GLY A 372 -31.19 -8.68 0.14
N LYS A 373 -29.96 -8.89 0.64
CA LYS A 373 -29.21 -7.89 1.40
C LYS A 373 -28.89 -6.68 0.54
N ILE A 374 -29.24 -5.49 1.03
CA ILE A 374 -28.99 -4.19 0.42
C ILE A 374 -27.83 -3.52 1.16
N THR A 375 -26.87 -2.94 0.42
CA THR A 375 -25.71 -2.23 0.95
C THR A 375 -25.43 -0.98 0.12
N ASP A 376 -25.00 0.10 0.77
CA ASP A 376 -24.53 1.29 0.09
C ASP A 376 -23.25 0.96 -0.69
N ASN A 377 -23.19 1.42 -1.94
CA ASN A 377 -22.07 1.17 -2.85
C ASN A 377 -21.97 2.32 -3.88
N ALA A 378 -21.57 3.50 -3.45
CA ALA A 378 -21.39 4.65 -4.35
C ALA A 378 -20.35 4.35 -5.45
N LEU A 379 -19.32 3.57 -5.13
CA LEU A 379 -18.27 3.18 -6.07
C LEU A 379 -18.79 2.33 -7.24
N GLY A 380 -19.91 1.63 -7.05
CA GLY A 380 -20.55 0.88 -8.12
C GLY A 380 -20.95 1.75 -9.33
N ALA A 381 -21.14 3.06 -9.14
CA ALA A 381 -21.38 4.00 -10.23
C ALA A 381 -20.17 4.14 -11.18
N ILE A 382 -18.97 3.75 -10.74
CA ILE A 382 -17.71 3.87 -11.49
C ILE A 382 -17.28 2.52 -12.05
N ASN A 383 -17.43 1.44 -11.29
CA ASN A 383 -16.84 0.13 -11.61
C ASN A 383 -17.85 -0.95 -12.03
N GLN A 384 -19.14 -0.70 -11.91
CA GLN A 384 -20.17 -1.64 -12.35
C GLN A 384 -20.56 -1.40 -13.81
N THR A 385 -20.89 -2.47 -14.52
CA THR A 385 -21.37 -2.42 -15.91
C THR A 385 -22.73 -3.08 -16.03
N TYR A 386 -23.61 -2.48 -16.85
CA TYR A 386 -24.97 -2.94 -17.04
C TYR A 386 -25.32 -3.01 -18.51
N VAL A 387 -26.26 -3.90 -18.84
CA VAL A 387 -26.87 -3.91 -20.16
C VAL A 387 -27.77 -2.68 -20.26
N MET A 388 -27.40 -1.75 -21.14
CA MET A 388 -28.05 -0.43 -21.24
C MET A 388 -29.47 -0.49 -21.87
N GLY A 389 -29.75 -1.52 -22.64
CA GLY A 389 -31.05 -1.70 -23.29
C GLY A 389 -31.42 -0.53 -24.18
N SER A 390 -32.68 -0.09 -24.10
CA SER A 390 -33.23 0.97 -24.98
C SER A 390 -32.65 2.37 -24.78
N VAL A 391 -31.82 2.59 -23.72
CA VAL A 391 -31.17 3.90 -23.46
C VAL A 391 -30.27 4.32 -24.63
N VAL A 392 -29.66 3.37 -25.34
CA VAL A 392 -28.76 3.64 -26.47
C VAL A 392 -29.47 4.10 -27.76
N LYS A 393 -30.83 4.01 -27.82
CA LYS A 393 -31.60 4.33 -29.04
C LYS A 393 -31.46 5.78 -29.47
N GLY A 394 -31.36 6.72 -28.51
CA GLY A 394 -31.11 8.13 -28.83
C GLY A 394 -29.79 8.34 -29.55
N ALA A 395 -28.71 7.68 -29.05
CA ALA A 395 -27.40 7.71 -29.67
C ALA A 395 -27.42 7.04 -31.07
N MET A 396 -28.20 5.98 -31.23
CA MET A 396 -28.41 5.30 -32.51
C MET A 396 -29.04 6.21 -33.56
N VAL A 397 -30.12 6.90 -33.19
CA VAL A 397 -30.79 7.86 -34.07
C VAL A 397 -29.89 9.02 -34.45
N LEU A 398 -29.15 9.59 -33.48
CA LEU A 398 -28.21 10.67 -33.77
C LEU A 398 -27.10 10.19 -34.72
N GLY A 399 -26.60 8.98 -34.54
CA GLY A 399 -25.60 8.37 -35.43
C GLY A 399 -26.12 8.28 -36.86
N ALA A 400 -27.36 7.81 -37.05
CA ALA A 400 -28.01 7.68 -38.35
C ALA A 400 -28.29 9.04 -39.02
N LEU A 401 -28.60 10.08 -38.24
CA LEU A 401 -28.73 11.46 -38.75
C LEU A 401 -27.35 12.02 -39.20
N LYS A 402 -26.30 11.77 -38.41
CA LYS A 402 -24.93 12.22 -38.74
C LYS A 402 -24.38 11.55 -39.99
N SER A 403 -24.68 10.29 -40.21
CA SER A 403 -24.27 9.55 -41.41
C SER A 403 -25.08 9.85 -42.66
N GLY A 404 -26.21 10.54 -42.50
CA GLY A 404 -27.12 10.86 -43.60
C GLY A 404 -28.01 9.68 -44.00
N VAL A 405 -28.00 8.57 -43.25
CA VAL A 405 -28.89 7.43 -43.51
C VAL A 405 -30.37 7.82 -43.35
N ILE A 406 -30.64 8.70 -42.41
CA ILE A 406 -31.88 9.44 -42.26
C ILE A 406 -31.59 10.93 -42.19
N THR A 407 -32.59 11.76 -42.51
CA THR A 407 -32.51 13.22 -42.41
C THR A 407 -33.70 13.75 -41.61
N PRO A 408 -33.70 14.99 -41.14
CA PRO A 408 -34.84 15.58 -40.45
C PRO A 408 -36.13 15.54 -41.27
N SER A 409 -36.06 15.59 -42.60
CA SER A 409 -37.21 15.54 -43.52
C SER A 409 -37.51 14.12 -44.06
N ASN A 410 -36.58 13.19 -43.96
CA ASN A 410 -36.75 11.80 -44.42
C ASN A 410 -36.23 10.82 -43.37
N ASN A 411 -37.04 10.54 -42.35
CA ASN A 411 -36.72 9.66 -41.23
C ASN A 411 -37.88 8.74 -40.84
N THR A 412 -38.84 8.51 -41.74
CA THR A 412 -39.97 7.66 -41.49
C THR A 412 -39.70 6.23 -41.98
N LEU A 413 -39.76 5.25 -41.05
CA LEU A 413 -39.62 3.83 -41.34
C LEU A 413 -40.85 3.07 -40.78
N THR A 414 -41.25 1.97 -41.45
CA THR A 414 -42.31 1.13 -40.95
C THR A 414 -41.80 0.23 -39.82
N ASP A 415 -42.43 0.25 -38.65
CA ASP A 415 -42.28 -0.78 -37.64
C ASP A 415 -43.04 -2.03 -38.07
N GLU A 416 -42.33 -3.11 -38.26
CA GLU A 416 -42.81 -4.43 -38.60
C GLU A 416 -41.88 -5.50 -38.07
N PRO A 417 -42.36 -6.76 -37.84
CA PRO A 417 -41.45 -7.83 -37.44
C PRO A 417 -40.37 -8.09 -38.51
N ILE A 418 -39.11 -8.02 -38.10
CA ILE A 418 -37.94 -8.25 -38.95
C ILE A 418 -37.76 -9.76 -39.15
N LYS A 419 -37.91 -10.23 -40.39
CA LYS A 419 -37.70 -11.62 -40.80
C LYS A 419 -36.51 -11.72 -41.74
N LEU A 420 -35.42 -12.29 -41.27
CA LEU A 420 -34.20 -12.54 -42.05
C LEU A 420 -33.99 -14.04 -42.22
N LYS A 421 -33.43 -14.47 -43.34
CA LYS A 421 -33.13 -15.89 -43.62
C LYS A 421 -32.18 -16.45 -42.58
N GLY A 422 -32.52 -17.57 -41.97
CA GLY A 422 -31.69 -18.26 -40.99
C GLY A 422 -31.71 -17.67 -39.58
N THR A 423 -32.55 -16.66 -39.29
CA THR A 423 -32.66 -16.06 -37.96
C THR A 423 -34.09 -16.13 -37.41
N ALA A 424 -34.22 -16.11 -36.08
CA ALA A 424 -35.52 -15.92 -35.45
C ALA A 424 -36.07 -14.51 -35.73
N THR A 425 -37.37 -14.40 -35.91
CA THR A 425 -38.04 -13.11 -36.10
C THR A 425 -37.74 -12.17 -34.93
N LYS A 426 -37.33 -10.96 -35.21
CA LYS A 426 -37.11 -9.89 -34.23
C LYS A 426 -38.22 -8.85 -34.36
N SER A 427 -38.65 -8.26 -33.26
CA SER A 427 -39.82 -7.34 -33.29
C SER A 427 -39.75 -6.33 -32.16
N SER A 428 -40.53 -5.27 -32.30
CA SER A 428 -40.83 -4.37 -31.21
C SER A 428 -41.72 -5.04 -30.16
N TRP A 429 -41.69 -4.56 -28.93
CA TRP A 429 -42.44 -5.14 -27.81
C TRP A 429 -43.97 -5.11 -28.04
N PHE A 430 -44.47 -4.08 -28.74
CA PHE A 430 -45.86 -3.86 -29.03
C PHE A 430 -46.31 -4.51 -30.35
N ASN A 431 -45.39 -4.90 -31.25
CA ASN A 431 -45.69 -5.42 -32.59
C ASN A 431 -45.03 -6.77 -32.86
N LYS A 432 -45.37 -7.78 -32.07
CA LYS A 432 -44.74 -9.11 -32.13
C LYS A 432 -45.13 -9.94 -33.36
N THR A 433 -46.32 -9.75 -33.86
CA THR A 433 -46.94 -10.58 -34.93
C THR A 433 -47.14 -9.86 -36.26
N GLY A 434 -46.98 -8.53 -36.28
CA GLY A 434 -47.26 -7.69 -37.47
C GLY A 434 -48.66 -7.12 -37.51
N GLY A 435 -49.48 -7.39 -36.48
CA GLY A 435 -50.85 -6.83 -36.40
C GLY A 435 -50.89 -5.33 -36.03
N ALA A 436 -49.74 -4.77 -35.59
CA ALA A 436 -49.61 -3.38 -35.21
C ALA A 436 -48.52 -2.66 -36.05
N ASN A 437 -48.38 -3.00 -37.32
CA ASN A 437 -47.46 -2.31 -38.22
C ASN A 437 -47.84 -0.83 -38.35
N MET A 438 -46.88 0.06 -38.19
CA MET A 438 -47.08 1.51 -38.26
C MET A 438 -45.85 2.23 -38.81
N SER A 439 -46.09 3.32 -39.52
CA SER A 439 -45.03 4.21 -39.95
C SER A 439 -44.65 5.13 -38.80
N LEU A 440 -43.36 5.17 -38.45
CA LEU A 440 -42.82 5.93 -37.33
C LEU A 440 -41.72 6.89 -37.82
N THR A 441 -41.80 8.12 -37.41
CA THR A 441 -40.65 9.04 -37.49
C THR A 441 -39.60 8.62 -36.46
N ALA A 442 -38.40 9.21 -36.53
CA ALA A 442 -37.34 8.99 -35.52
C ALA A 442 -37.82 9.34 -34.11
N SER A 443 -38.61 10.41 -33.97
CA SER A 443 -39.20 10.84 -32.70
C SER A 443 -40.20 9.82 -32.18
N ASP A 444 -41.15 9.40 -33.03
CA ASP A 444 -42.15 8.42 -32.64
C ASP A 444 -41.52 7.06 -32.28
N ALA A 445 -40.46 6.67 -33.01
CA ALA A 445 -39.72 5.44 -32.74
C ALA A 445 -38.99 5.46 -31.38
N LEU A 446 -38.52 6.62 -30.95
CA LEU A 446 -37.94 6.80 -29.58
C LEU A 446 -39.07 6.78 -28.53
N GLU A 447 -40.18 7.46 -28.77
CA GLU A 447 -41.34 7.50 -27.86
C GLU A 447 -41.87 6.11 -27.56
N VAL A 448 -42.19 5.32 -28.60
CA VAL A 448 -42.71 3.95 -28.43
C VAL A 448 -41.61 2.90 -28.21
N SER A 449 -40.35 3.33 -28.20
CA SER A 449 -39.18 2.45 -28.04
C SER A 449 -39.14 1.32 -29.09
N SER A 450 -39.31 1.63 -30.38
CA SER A 450 -39.32 0.67 -31.47
C SER A 450 -37.97 -0.03 -31.64
N ASN A 451 -37.96 -1.37 -31.52
CA ASN A 451 -36.77 -2.17 -31.84
C ASN A 451 -36.57 -2.34 -33.34
N SER A 452 -37.69 -2.55 -34.08
CA SER A 452 -37.64 -2.74 -35.52
C SER A 452 -37.10 -1.53 -36.26
N TYR A 453 -37.48 -0.32 -35.85
CA TYR A 453 -36.93 0.92 -36.37
C TYR A 453 -35.40 0.97 -36.21
N MET A 454 -34.87 0.70 -34.98
CA MET A 454 -33.44 0.73 -34.70
C MET A 454 -32.66 -0.34 -35.47
N MET A 455 -33.24 -1.55 -35.63
CA MET A 455 -32.62 -2.60 -36.45
C MET A 455 -32.56 -2.18 -37.93
N LYS A 456 -33.58 -1.53 -38.46
CA LYS A 456 -33.56 -1.00 -39.82
C LYS A 456 -32.51 0.10 -39.96
N LEU A 457 -32.38 1.02 -39.00
CA LEU A 457 -31.30 2.01 -39.02
C LEU A 457 -29.89 1.35 -39.09
N ALA A 458 -29.66 0.31 -38.25
CA ALA A 458 -28.40 -0.41 -38.27
C ALA A 458 -28.12 -1.11 -39.60
N MET A 459 -29.16 -1.71 -40.20
CA MET A 459 -29.05 -2.34 -41.51
C MET A 459 -28.73 -1.32 -42.61
N MET A 460 -29.42 -0.17 -42.62
CA MET A 460 -29.18 0.93 -43.57
C MET A 460 -27.76 1.51 -43.40
N GLU A 461 -27.32 1.70 -42.16
CA GLU A 461 -25.93 2.12 -41.85
C GLU A 461 -24.87 1.14 -42.40
N GLY A 462 -25.20 -0.16 -42.42
CA GLY A 462 -24.41 -1.24 -43.02
C GLY A 462 -24.59 -1.42 -44.52
N GLY A 463 -25.34 -0.52 -45.20
CA GLY A 463 -25.58 -0.58 -46.64
C GLY A 463 -26.61 -1.62 -47.07
N PHE A 464 -27.43 -2.09 -46.13
CA PHE A 464 -28.45 -3.13 -46.39
C PHE A 464 -29.86 -2.58 -46.22
N ASN A 465 -30.64 -2.58 -47.32
CA ASN A 465 -32.08 -2.26 -47.29
C ASN A 465 -32.87 -3.54 -46.95
N TYR A 466 -33.61 -3.50 -45.87
CA TYR A 466 -34.39 -4.64 -45.38
C TYR A 466 -35.48 -5.06 -46.37
N VAL A 467 -35.46 -6.36 -46.69
CA VAL A 467 -36.56 -7.06 -47.44
C VAL A 467 -36.89 -8.30 -46.63
N PRO A 468 -38.21 -8.56 -46.35
CA PRO A 468 -38.61 -9.72 -45.58
C PRO A 468 -38.13 -11.04 -46.22
N GLY A 469 -37.52 -11.93 -45.40
CA GLY A 469 -37.02 -13.22 -45.85
C GLY A 469 -35.64 -13.20 -46.56
N SER A 470 -35.05 -12.03 -46.76
CA SER A 470 -33.71 -11.90 -47.37
C SER A 470 -32.61 -12.37 -46.42
N ALA A 471 -31.46 -12.78 -46.99
CA ALA A 471 -30.26 -13.03 -46.22
C ALA A 471 -29.63 -11.70 -45.84
N LEU A 472 -29.25 -11.55 -44.57
CA LEU A 472 -28.56 -10.35 -44.10
C LEU A 472 -27.14 -10.29 -44.69
N SER A 473 -26.81 -9.18 -45.33
CA SER A 473 -25.48 -8.86 -45.82
C SER A 473 -25.07 -7.47 -45.33
N LEU A 474 -24.17 -7.40 -44.35
CA LEU A 474 -23.69 -6.16 -43.77
C LEU A 474 -22.15 -6.07 -43.92
N SER A 475 -21.66 -4.88 -44.13
CA SER A 475 -20.23 -4.61 -43.93
C SER A 475 -19.85 -4.76 -42.44
N ASN A 476 -18.79 -5.47 -42.13
CA ASN A 476 -18.30 -5.60 -40.75
C ASN A 476 -17.93 -4.24 -40.12
N SER A 477 -17.60 -3.24 -40.93
CA SER A 477 -17.32 -1.88 -40.47
C SER A 477 -18.50 -1.17 -39.79
N ILE A 478 -19.72 -1.70 -39.93
CA ILE A 478 -20.90 -1.12 -39.28
C ILE A 478 -20.76 -1.15 -37.75
N PHE A 479 -20.23 -2.24 -37.19
CA PHE A 479 -20.06 -2.36 -35.75
C PHE A 479 -19.09 -1.30 -35.19
N ASP A 480 -17.99 -1.01 -35.91
CA ASP A 480 -17.06 0.05 -35.53
C ASP A 480 -17.69 1.43 -35.64
N LYS A 481 -18.51 1.65 -36.67
CA LYS A 481 -19.24 2.90 -36.87
C LYS A 481 -20.24 3.15 -35.74
N LEU A 482 -21.05 2.15 -35.38
CA LEU A 482 -22.01 2.25 -34.28
C LEU A 482 -21.29 2.47 -32.93
N ARG A 483 -20.21 1.74 -32.66
CA ARG A 483 -19.40 1.94 -31.46
C ARG A 483 -18.78 3.32 -31.41
N SER A 484 -18.27 3.83 -32.54
CA SER A 484 -17.74 5.19 -32.62
C SER A 484 -18.81 6.24 -32.27
N ASN A 485 -20.06 6.03 -32.72
CA ASN A 485 -21.17 6.89 -32.35
C ASN A 485 -21.44 6.82 -30.83
N PHE A 486 -21.51 5.63 -30.26
CA PHE A 486 -21.77 5.45 -28.82
C PHE A 486 -20.65 6.05 -27.95
N LYS A 487 -19.40 5.96 -28.37
CA LYS A 487 -18.25 6.55 -27.66
C LYS A 487 -18.33 8.08 -27.54
N GLN A 488 -18.99 8.76 -28.49
CA GLN A 488 -19.22 10.21 -28.41
C GLN A 488 -20.18 10.59 -27.26
N PHE A 489 -20.95 9.63 -26.74
CA PHE A 489 -21.80 9.78 -25.55
C PHE A 489 -21.14 9.24 -24.27
N GLY A 490 -19.85 8.89 -24.31
CA GLY A 490 -19.14 8.31 -23.18
C GLY A 490 -19.36 6.82 -22.98
N LEU A 491 -20.14 6.15 -23.87
CA LEU A 491 -20.38 4.70 -23.76
C LEU A 491 -19.18 3.92 -24.30
N GLY A 492 -18.72 2.92 -23.58
CA GLY A 492 -17.60 2.06 -23.98
C GLY A 492 -16.21 2.69 -23.83
N ILE A 493 -16.09 3.86 -23.19
CA ILE A 493 -14.81 4.54 -22.90
C ILE A 493 -14.67 4.87 -21.42
N LYS A 494 -13.44 5.14 -20.97
CA LYS A 494 -13.22 5.74 -19.65
C LYS A 494 -13.54 7.22 -19.72
N THR A 495 -14.20 7.75 -18.68
CA THR A 495 -14.58 9.17 -18.60
C THR A 495 -13.42 10.05 -18.14
N GLY A 496 -12.39 9.45 -17.53
CA GLY A 496 -11.26 10.16 -16.96
C GLY A 496 -11.53 10.67 -15.54
N ILE A 497 -12.51 10.08 -14.84
CA ILE A 497 -12.69 10.35 -13.41
C ILE A 497 -11.38 10.03 -12.68
N ASP A 498 -10.98 10.91 -11.79
CA ASP A 498 -9.73 10.84 -11.02
C ASP A 498 -9.79 9.85 -9.84
N ILE A 499 -10.46 8.72 -10.04
CA ILE A 499 -10.56 7.61 -9.08
C ILE A 499 -10.11 6.32 -9.78
N PRO A 500 -9.18 5.55 -9.21
CA PRO A 500 -8.73 4.31 -9.81
C PRO A 500 -9.83 3.24 -9.86
N GLY A 501 -9.76 2.36 -10.87
CA GLY A 501 -10.69 1.24 -11.00
C GLY A 501 -11.93 1.54 -11.85
N GLU A 502 -11.96 2.66 -12.61
CA GLU A 502 -13.04 2.94 -13.54
C GLU A 502 -13.18 1.83 -14.60
N ALA A 503 -14.41 1.31 -14.75
CA ALA A 503 -14.79 0.39 -15.81
C ALA A 503 -15.27 1.15 -17.05
N LYS A 504 -14.68 0.87 -18.20
CA LYS A 504 -15.10 1.48 -19.48
C LYS A 504 -16.43 0.93 -20.03
N GLY A 505 -17.04 -0.04 -19.36
CA GLY A 505 -18.17 -0.80 -19.86
C GLY A 505 -17.74 -2.05 -20.64
N PHE A 506 -18.73 -2.81 -21.10
CA PHE A 506 -18.52 -4.01 -21.91
C PHE A 506 -19.09 -3.82 -23.31
N GLU A 507 -18.25 -3.99 -24.32
CA GLU A 507 -18.66 -4.06 -25.71
C GLU A 507 -18.60 -5.51 -26.18
N GLY A 508 -19.65 -6.00 -26.85
CA GLY A 508 -19.63 -7.32 -27.47
C GLY A 508 -18.50 -7.47 -28.50
N PRO A 509 -18.11 -8.70 -28.88
CA PRO A 509 -17.11 -8.92 -29.92
C PRO A 509 -17.51 -8.26 -31.24
N ALA A 510 -16.51 -7.74 -31.99
CA ALA A 510 -16.73 -6.99 -33.21
C ALA A 510 -17.44 -7.78 -34.34
N ASN A 511 -17.40 -9.12 -34.25
CA ASN A 511 -17.97 -10.04 -35.25
C ASN A 511 -19.29 -10.69 -34.80
N GLN A 512 -19.86 -10.26 -33.67
CA GLN A 512 -21.16 -10.78 -33.20
C GLN A 512 -22.15 -9.63 -33.07
N ALA A 513 -23.24 -9.73 -33.81
CA ALA A 513 -24.43 -8.92 -33.60
C ALA A 513 -25.19 -9.47 -32.39
N HIS A 514 -25.20 -8.76 -31.31
CA HIS A 514 -26.01 -9.03 -30.12
C HIS A 514 -27.19 -8.08 -30.06
#